data_c4adc4bc0cc5b059d7add7cbe36679f9
#
_entry.id   c4adc4bc0cc5b059d7add7cbe36679f9
#
_cell.length_a   1.000
_cell.length_b   1.000
_cell.length_c   1.000
_cell.angle_alpha   90.00
_cell.angle_beta   90.00
_cell.angle_gamma   90.00
#
_symmetry.space_group_name_H-M   'P 1'
#
loop_
_entity.id
_entity.type
_entity.pdbx_description
1 polymer ?
#
loop_
_entity_poly.entity_id
_entity_poly.type
_entity_poly.pdbx_seq_one_letter_code
_entity_poly.pdbx_strand_id
1 'polypeptide(L)'
;MIKFTRIRVRIKKGFTRFKHRVTIANVIIFIGLLTTIIYLFSFLFPFTDNAFVVNNVRPVAALANGYITGLYVNNGDVVKKGQKLFTVFKKPYIYALEQLSADLAGAEAKLAALEATYERNRKLSENEQKNYIKLKLDNQKFHKGYLLKSVSLITLQNSQQETKAAQYRWEAALKQLEIDQHQIKAQENEIKSLHARLNNAKVNLEQTDVYAQSNGIIQNLFFSIGTPVNINQPLFSLVDTDNIYIQANFNETDLGQVRKGSKVLIFPRMYLGRKMFHGVIDSDYWSANRQLVDNRTQLQNVINENQWILLPQRLPVIIRITDPDPNYPLRLGTSAYVYIKV
;
A
#
# COMPACT_ATOMS: atom_id res chain seq x y z
N MET A 1 -11.26 -21.54 83.82
CA MET A 1 -12.17 -20.45 83.33
C MET A 1 -11.71 -19.03 83.70
N ILE A 2 -10.45 -18.78 84.00
CA ILE A 2 -9.95 -17.48 84.56
C ILE A 2 -8.96 -16.78 83.60
N LYS A 3 -8.54 -17.41 82.46
CA LYS A 3 -7.57 -16.80 81.57
C LYS A 3 -8.20 -15.96 80.38
N PHE A 4 -9.44 -16.17 80.03
CA PHE A 4 -10.10 -15.45 78.97
C PHE A 4 -10.58 -14.03 79.29
N THR A 5 -10.84 -13.77 80.60
CA THR A 5 -11.34 -12.46 81.04
C THR A 5 -10.25 -11.39 81.12
N ARG A 6 -8.99 -11.77 81.36
CA ARG A 6 -7.87 -10.80 81.39
C ARG A 6 -7.42 -10.29 80.00
N ILE A 7 -7.59 -11.08 78.94
CA ILE A 7 -7.24 -10.67 77.60
C ILE A 7 -8.26 -9.66 77.04
N ARG A 8 -9.56 -9.85 77.32
CA ARG A 8 -10.61 -8.90 76.87
C ARG A 8 -10.49 -7.52 77.53
N VAL A 9 -10.06 -7.45 78.76
CA VAL A 9 -9.86 -6.18 79.49
C VAL A 9 -8.60 -5.44 79.00
N ARG A 10 -7.56 -6.16 78.58
CA ARG A 10 -6.34 -5.54 78.01
C ARG A 10 -6.56 -4.96 76.59
N ILE A 11 -7.35 -5.63 75.80
CA ILE A 11 -7.70 -5.13 74.43
C ILE A 11 -8.61 -3.90 74.58
N LYS A 12 -9.60 -3.90 75.45
CA LYS A 12 -10.46 -2.72 75.73
C LYS A 12 -9.67 -1.52 76.23
N LYS A 13 -8.72 -1.72 77.17
CA LYS A 13 -7.86 -0.63 77.67
C LYS A 13 -6.88 -0.10 76.65
N GLY A 14 -6.41 -0.90 75.68
CA GLY A 14 -5.59 -0.43 74.51
C GLY A 14 -6.39 0.42 73.57
N PHE A 15 -7.63 0.02 73.27
CA PHE A 15 -8.50 0.76 72.33
C PHE A 15 -9.03 2.09 72.94
N THR A 16 -9.27 2.16 74.25
CA THR A 16 -9.66 3.41 74.94
C THR A 16 -8.48 4.38 75.08
N ARG A 17 -7.23 3.90 75.26
CA ARG A 17 -6.03 4.78 75.21
C ARG A 17 -5.73 5.33 73.83
N PHE A 18 -6.09 4.65 72.75
CA PHE A 18 -5.96 5.15 71.41
C PHE A 18 -7.00 6.25 71.10
N LYS A 19 -8.21 6.11 71.63
CA LYS A 19 -9.31 7.08 71.44
C LYS A 19 -9.03 8.45 72.12
N HIS A 20 -8.22 8.51 73.18
CA HIS A 20 -7.90 9.77 73.85
C HIS A 20 -6.71 10.54 73.30
N ARG A 21 -6.00 9.99 72.31
CA ARG A 21 -4.86 10.67 71.67
C ARG A 21 -5.15 11.18 70.24
N VAL A 22 -6.33 10.97 69.71
CA VAL A 22 -6.70 11.48 68.46
C VAL A 22 -7.28 12.88 68.58
N THR A 23 -6.40 13.86 68.64
CA THR A 23 -6.76 15.26 68.59
C THR A 23 -7.18 15.60 67.20
N ILE A 24 -8.14 16.52 67.00
CA ILE A 24 -8.58 17.01 65.69
C ILE A 24 -7.38 17.40 64.82
N ALA A 25 -6.33 17.98 65.44
CA ALA A 25 -5.08 18.31 64.73
C ALA A 25 -4.38 17.10 64.13
N ASN A 26 -4.34 15.93 64.84
CA ASN A 26 -3.71 14.71 64.30
C ASN A 26 -4.50 14.11 63.14
N VAL A 27 -5.84 14.26 63.12
CA VAL A 27 -6.68 13.83 62.00
C VAL A 27 -6.41 14.71 60.75
N ILE A 28 -6.29 16.03 60.95
CA ILE A 28 -5.97 16.96 59.84
C ILE A 28 -4.58 16.68 59.29
N ILE A 29 -3.57 16.46 60.16
CA ILE A 29 -2.21 16.10 59.72
C ILE A 29 -2.21 14.78 58.97
N PHE A 30 -2.94 13.78 59.45
CA PHE A 30 -3.04 12.48 58.76
C PHE A 30 -3.70 12.59 57.38
N ILE A 31 -4.80 13.36 57.28
CA ILE A 31 -5.46 13.65 56.01
C ILE A 31 -4.51 14.42 55.05
N GLY A 32 -3.79 15.43 55.58
CA GLY A 32 -2.81 16.18 54.79
C GLY A 32 -1.66 15.29 54.30
N LEU A 33 -1.16 14.41 55.13
CA LEU A 33 -0.10 13.48 54.76
C LEU A 33 -0.60 12.41 53.78
N LEU A 34 -1.82 11.92 53.94
CA LEU A 34 -2.46 10.98 53.02
C LEU A 34 -2.69 11.61 51.66
N THR A 35 -3.20 12.85 51.59
CA THR A 35 -3.39 13.58 50.33
C THR A 35 -2.06 13.88 49.63
N THR A 36 -1.02 14.23 50.39
CA THR A 36 0.34 14.42 49.86
C THR A 36 0.91 13.12 49.28
N ILE A 37 0.73 12.00 49.97
CA ILE A 37 1.16 10.67 49.47
C ILE A 37 0.39 10.31 48.24
N ILE A 38 -0.92 10.49 48.16
CA ILE A 38 -1.74 10.22 46.99
C ILE A 38 -1.30 11.12 45.82
N TYR A 39 -1.02 12.39 46.08
CA TYR A 39 -0.52 13.32 45.06
C TYR A 39 0.85 12.90 44.52
N LEU A 40 1.81 12.57 45.39
CA LEU A 40 3.13 12.06 44.97
C LEU A 40 3.01 10.74 44.18
N PHE A 41 2.11 9.86 44.62
CA PHE A 41 1.86 8.59 43.96
C PHE A 41 1.26 8.81 42.54
N SER A 42 0.33 9.77 42.39
CA SER A 42 -0.24 10.15 41.12
C SER A 42 0.80 10.74 40.13
N PHE A 43 1.81 11.44 40.66
CA PHE A 43 2.90 12.01 39.86
C PHE A 43 3.96 10.97 39.43
N LEU A 44 4.25 9.98 40.31
CA LEU A 44 5.24 8.93 40.03
C LEU A 44 4.74 7.85 39.08
N PHE A 45 3.41 7.72 38.95
CA PHE A 45 2.81 6.64 38.17
C PHE A 45 1.75 7.17 37.19
N PRO A 46 2.17 7.47 35.95
CA PRO A 46 1.23 7.94 34.92
C PRO A 46 0.08 6.95 34.71
N PHE A 47 -1.13 7.43 34.94
CA PHE A 47 -2.36 6.67 34.78
C PHE A 47 -3.34 7.41 33.88
N THR A 48 -4.05 6.66 33.05
CA THR A 48 -5.17 7.21 32.27
C THR A 48 -6.34 6.24 32.20
N ASP A 49 -7.54 6.77 32.25
CA ASP A 49 -8.79 6.08 31.99
C ASP A 49 -9.30 6.30 30.54
N ASN A 50 -8.63 7.21 29.82
CA ASN A 50 -8.94 7.54 28.44
C ASN A 50 -7.99 6.78 27.49
N ALA A 51 -8.22 5.48 27.43
CA ALA A 51 -7.50 4.60 26.52
C ALA A 51 -8.46 3.64 25.82
N PHE A 52 -8.17 3.33 24.56
CA PHE A 52 -9.00 2.42 23.76
C PHE A 52 -8.16 1.56 22.83
N VAL A 53 -8.70 0.38 22.56
CA VAL A 53 -8.12 -0.55 21.57
C VAL A 53 -8.22 0.06 20.20
N VAL A 54 -7.10 0.15 19.50
CA VAL A 54 -7.00 0.58 18.10
C VAL A 54 -6.33 -0.51 17.28
N ASN A 55 -6.85 -0.74 16.09
CA ASN A 55 -6.28 -1.69 15.13
C ASN A 55 -6.20 -1.01 13.78
N ASN A 56 -5.39 -1.55 12.89
CA ASN A 56 -5.41 -1.13 11.49
C ASN A 56 -6.72 -1.59 10.85
N VAL A 57 -7.58 -0.63 10.50
CA VAL A 57 -8.79 -0.88 9.74
C VAL A 57 -8.52 -0.53 8.30
N ARG A 58 -8.67 -1.52 7.42
CA ARG A 58 -8.48 -1.34 5.98
C ARG A 58 -9.83 -1.37 5.28
N PRO A 59 -10.23 -0.32 4.57
CA PRO A 59 -11.39 -0.39 3.71
C PRO A 59 -11.10 -1.35 2.55
N VAL A 60 -11.99 -2.30 2.33
CA VAL A 60 -11.95 -3.18 1.16
C VAL A 60 -12.85 -2.60 0.11
N ALA A 61 -12.29 -2.30 -1.06
CA ALA A 61 -12.98 -1.69 -2.19
C ALA A 61 -12.91 -2.61 -3.40
N ALA A 62 -13.85 -2.44 -4.34
CA ALA A 62 -13.77 -3.06 -5.65
C ALA A 62 -12.62 -2.43 -6.45
N LEU A 63 -11.86 -3.26 -7.17
CA LEU A 63 -10.78 -2.85 -8.06
C LEU A 63 -11.22 -2.82 -9.54
N ALA A 64 -12.45 -3.28 -9.81
CA ALA A 64 -13.07 -3.32 -11.13
C ALA A 64 -14.52 -2.85 -11.05
N ASN A 65 -15.02 -2.23 -12.12
CA ASN A 65 -16.43 -1.82 -12.23
C ASN A 65 -17.32 -3.00 -12.60
N GLY A 66 -18.53 -3.04 -12.08
CA GLY A 66 -19.51 -4.05 -12.44
C GLY A 66 -20.51 -4.33 -11.32
N TYR A 67 -20.94 -5.57 -11.17
CA TYR A 67 -21.76 -6.03 -10.04
C TYR A 67 -21.16 -7.30 -9.44
N ILE A 68 -21.43 -7.54 -8.18
CA ILE A 68 -20.93 -8.70 -7.45
C ILE A 68 -21.62 -9.96 -7.95
N THR A 69 -20.84 -10.94 -8.41
CA THR A 69 -21.32 -12.24 -8.88
C THR A 69 -21.05 -13.36 -7.91
N GLY A 70 -20.10 -13.19 -7.00
CA GLY A 70 -19.79 -14.15 -5.95
C GLY A 70 -19.32 -13.46 -4.69
N LEU A 71 -19.83 -13.89 -3.55
CA LEU A 71 -19.44 -13.43 -2.22
C LEU A 71 -19.02 -14.67 -1.41
N TYR A 72 -17.81 -14.69 -0.86
CA TYR A 72 -17.21 -15.89 -0.24
C TYR A 72 -17.00 -15.73 1.26
N VAL A 73 -17.42 -14.60 1.82
CA VAL A 73 -17.25 -14.26 3.24
C VAL A 73 -18.52 -13.61 3.77
N ASN A 74 -18.72 -13.71 5.08
CA ASN A 74 -19.83 -13.09 5.81
C ASN A 74 -19.29 -12.03 6.78
N ASN A 75 -20.19 -11.19 7.29
CA ASN A 75 -19.86 -10.24 8.33
C ASN A 75 -19.44 -10.98 9.62
N GLY A 76 -18.28 -10.66 10.16
CA GLY A 76 -17.72 -11.31 11.34
C GLY A 76 -16.76 -12.49 11.04
N ASP A 77 -16.62 -12.91 9.79
CA ASP A 77 -15.72 -14.00 9.42
C ASP A 77 -14.25 -13.60 9.64
N VAL A 78 -13.47 -14.55 10.13
CA VAL A 78 -12.01 -14.46 10.22
C VAL A 78 -11.40 -14.90 8.89
N VAL A 79 -10.63 -14.04 8.26
CA VAL A 79 -10.00 -14.31 6.96
C VAL A 79 -8.48 -14.28 7.06
N LYS A 80 -7.83 -15.06 6.20
CA LYS A 80 -6.36 -15.09 6.06
C LYS A 80 -5.94 -14.26 4.86
N LYS A 81 -4.72 -13.71 4.92
CA LYS A 81 -4.10 -13.04 3.77
C LYS A 81 -4.13 -13.94 2.53
N GLY A 82 -4.58 -13.40 1.40
CA GLY A 82 -4.74 -14.12 0.14
C GLY A 82 -6.05 -14.90 0.01
N GLN A 83 -6.92 -14.90 1.02
CA GLN A 83 -8.25 -15.50 0.91
C GLN A 83 -9.15 -14.65 0.02
N LYS A 84 -9.87 -15.29 -0.89
CA LYS A 84 -10.81 -14.63 -1.79
C LYS A 84 -12.03 -14.13 -1.01
N LEU A 85 -12.38 -12.85 -1.23
CA LEU A 85 -13.48 -12.19 -0.54
C LEU A 85 -14.74 -12.12 -1.41
N PHE A 86 -14.62 -11.60 -2.61
CA PHE A 86 -15.72 -11.51 -3.56
C PHE A 86 -15.21 -11.45 -5.00
N THR A 87 -16.13 -11.62 -5.95
CA THR A 87 -15.87 -11.55 -7.39
C THR A 87 -16.82 -10.56 -8.04
N VAL A 88 -16.27 -9.67 -8.87
CA VAL A 88 -17.02 -8.79 -9.75
C VAL A 88 -17.25 -9.48 -11.10
N PHE A 89 -18.27 -9.09 -11.84
CA PHE A 89 -18.65 -9.66 -13.12
C PHE A 89 -17.52 -9.65 -14.15
N LYS A 90 -17.01 -10.83 -14.52
CA LYS A 90 -15.77 -11.03 -15.30
C LYS A 90 -15.92 -10.95 -16.81
N LYS A 91 -17.12 -11.28 -17.35
CA LYS A 91 -17.28 -11.48 -18.80
C LYS A 91 -16.77 -10.33 -19.67
N PRO A 92 -17.05 -9.04 -19.35
CA PRO A 92 -16.52 -7.94 -20.16
C PRO A 92 -14.99 -7.90 -20.22
N TYR A 93 -14.34 -8.23 -19.11
CA TYR A 93 -12.87 -8.26 -18.99
C TYR A 93 -12.25 -9.43 -19.75
N ILE A 94 -12.93 -10.60 -19.75
CA ILE A 94 -12.53 -11.77 -20.56
C ILE A 94 -12.61 -11.43 -22.05
N TYR A 95 -13.73 -10.85 -22.51
CA TYR A 95 -13.89 -10.50 -23.90
C TYR A 95 -12.89 -9.42 -24.37
N ALA A 96 -12.60 -8.44 -23.52
CA ALA A 96 -11.55 -7.45 -23.83
C ALA A 96 -10.17 -8.09 -23.95
N LEU A 97 -9.87 -9.09 -23.11
CA LEU A 97 -8.62 -9.86 -23.19
C LEU A 97 -8.55 -10.68 -24.49
N GLU A 98 -9.61 -11.39 -24.84
CA GLU A 98 -9.71 -12.20 -26.06
C GLU A 98 -9.55 -11.33 -27.31
N GLN A 99 -10.22 -10.18 -27.36
CA GLN A 99 -10.09 -9.22 -28.46
C GLN A 99 -8.63 -8.77 -28.63
N LEU A 100 -7.97 -8.31 -27.56
CA LEU A 100 -6.59 -7.85 -27.63
C LEU A 100 -5.62 -8.98 -28.00
N SER A 101 -5.91 -10.21 -27.60
CA SER A 101 -5.09 -11.37 -27.99
C SER A 101 -5.21 -11.66 -29.50
N ALA A 102 -6.41 -11.51 -30.07
CA ALA A 102 -6.63 -11.66 -31.49
C ALA A 102 -5.96 -10.52 -32.30
N ASP A 103 -6.06 -9.28 -31.81
CA ASP A 103 -5.40 -8.12 -32.42
C ASP A 103 -3.87 -8.30 -32.44
N LEU A 104 -3.30 -8.81 -31.35
CA LEU A 104 -1.87 -9.13 -31.28
C LEU A 104 -1.47 -10.20 -32.32
N ALA A 105 -2.20 -11.31 -32.38
CA ALA A 105 -1.93 -12.36 -33.37
C ALA A 105 -2.02 -11.82 -34.82
N GLY A 106 -2.98 -10.94 -35.07
CA GLY A 106 -3.10 -10.27 -36.39
C GLY A 106 -1.89 -9.36 -36.68
N ALA A 107 -1.39 -8.63 -35.69
CA ALA A 107 -0.22 -7.78 -35.84
C ALA A 107 1.07 -8.58 -36.05
N GLU A 108 1.22 -9.73 -35.40
CA GLU A 108 2.35 -10.66 -35.57
C GLU A 108 2.34 -11.28 -36.96
N ALA A 109 1.16 -11.69 -37.48
CA ALA A 109 1.01 -12.21 -38.81
C ALA A 109 1.38 -11.14 -39.88
N LYS A 110 1.02 -9.86 -39.66
CA LYS A 110 1.41 -8.74 -40.50
C LYS A 110 2.92 -8.49 -40.47
N LEU A 111 3.58 -8.62 -39.34
CA LEU A 111 5.04 -8.54 -39.24
C LEU A 111 5.71 -9.61 -40.11
N ALA A 112 5.27 -10.86 -39.97
CA ALA A 112 5.80 -11.95 -40.79
C ALA A 112 5.64 -11.70 -42.29
N ALA A 113 4.52 -11.09 -42.74
CA ALA A 113 4.31 -10.71 -44.13
C ALA A 113 5.27 -9.59 -44.60
N LEU A 114 5.56 -8.60 -43.73
CA LEU A 114 6.52 -7.54 -44.02
C LEU A 114 7.95 -8.08 -44.09
N GLU A 115 8.33 -8.99 -43.21
CA GLU A 115 9.64 -9.68 -43.24
C GLU A 115 9.81 -10.50 -44.50
N ALA A 116 8.79 -11.23 -44.94
CA ALA A 116 8.81 -11.97 -46.20
C ALA A 116 8.96 -11.02 -47.42
N THR A 117 8.34 -9.84 -47.36
CA THR A 117 8.47 -8.81 -48.37
C THR A 117 9.88 -8.23 -48.43
N TYR A 118 10.44 -7.92 -47.27
CA TYR A 118 11.82 -7.47 -47.14
C TYR A 118 12.82 -8.48 -47.70
N GLU A 119 12.68 -9.77 -47.40
CA GLU A 119 13.55 -10.82 -47.91
C GLU A 119 13.45 -10.97 -49.44
N ARG A 120 12.23 -10.85 -50.01
CA ARG A 120 12.05 -10.81 -51.47
C ARG A 120 12.78 -9.61 -52.09
N ASN A 121 12.61 -8.42 -51.55
CA ASN A 121 13.22 -7.19 -52.05
C ASN A 121 14.73 -7.19 -51.86
N ARG A 122 15.24 -7.83 -50.80
CA ARG A 122 16.68 -8.04 -50.59
C ARG A 122 17.30 -8.85 -51.70
N LYS A 123 16.68 -9.97 -52.06
CA LYS A 123 17.13 -10.80 -53.22
C LYS A 123 17.07 -10.03 -54.52
N LEU A 124 16.05 -9.18 -54.72
CA LEU A 124 15.97 -8.33 -55.90
C LEU A 124 17.13 -7.32 -55.94
N SER A 125 17.41 -6.64 -54.84
CA SER A 125 18.52 -5.71 -54.70
C SER A 125 19.88 -6.36 -54.94
N GLU A 126 20.09 -7.59 -54.47
CA GLU A 126 21.31 -8.39 -54.72
C GLU A 126 21.46 -8.71 -56.24
N ASN A 127 20.36 -9.00 -56.93
CA ASN A 127 20.36 -9.25 -58.36
C ASN A 127 20.69 -7.98 -59.16
N GLU A 128 20.09 -6.83 -58.81
CA GLU A 128 20.40 -5.54 -59.43
C GLU A 128 21.85 -5.13 -59.18
N GLN A 129 22.40 -5.40 -58.00
CA GLN A 129 23.81 -5.20 -57.70
C GLN A 129 24.73 -6.01 -58.60
N LYS A 130 24.45 -7.31 -58.77
CA LYS A 130 25.21 -8.20 -59.66
C LYS A 130 25.18 -7.71 -61.10
N ASN A 131 23.99 -7.28 -61.56
CA ASN A 131 23.83 -6.72 -62.91
C ASN A 131 24.63 -5.42 -63.09
N TYR A 132 24.57 -4.50 -62.15
CA TYR A 132 25.38 -3.28 -62.14
C TYR A 132 26.88 -3.59 -62.18
N ILE A 133 27.36 -4.52 -61.34
CA ILE A 133 28.78 -4.93 -61.33
C ILE A 133 29.20 -5.50 -62.65
N LYS A 134 28.40 -6.36 -63.34
CA LYS A 134 28.64 -6.92 -64.60
C LYS A 134 28.78 -5.81 -65.66
N LEU A 135 27.80 -4.94 -65.79
CA LEU A 135 27.81 -3.85 -66.78
C LEU A 135 28.96 -2.86 -66.51
N LYS A 136 29.32 -2.60 -65.27
CA LYS A 136 30.48 -1.78 -64.96
C LYS A 136 31.80 -2.41 -65.41
N LEU A 137 31.97 -3.71 -65.30
CA LEU A 137 33.13 -4.44 -65.77
C LEU A 137 33.20 -4.43 -67.33
N ASP A 138 32.04 -4.60 -67.99
CA ASP A 138 31.95 -4.57 -69.43
C ASP A 138 32.23 -3.15 -70.01
N ASN A 139 31.72 -2.11 -69.36
CA ASN A 139 32.08 -0.73 -69.67
C ASN A 139 33.58 -0.46 -69.55
N GLN A 140 34.25 -0.98 -68.47
CA GLN A 140 35.72 -0.88 -68.37
C GLN A 140 36.46 -1.56 -69.50
N LYS A 141 35.97 -2.72 -69.98
CA LYS A 141 36.53 -3.40 -71.18
C LYS A 141 36.34 -2.57 -72.46
N PHE A 142 35.14 -2.05 -72.69
CA PHE A 142 34.85 -1.18 -73.84
C PHE A 142 35.66 0.11 -73.77
N HIS A 143 35.89 0.71 -72.64
CA HIS A 143 36.74 1.87 -72.50
C HIS A 143 38.21 1.56 -72.86
N LYS A 144 38.75 0.41 -72.46
CA LYS A 144 40.08 -0.04 -72.85
C LYS A 144 40.14 -0.31 -74.37
N GLY A 145 39.10 -0.96 -74.98
CA GLY A 145 39.02 -1.23 -76.39
C GLY A 145 38.92 0.06 -77.19
N TYR A 146 38.23 1.09 -76.73
CA TYR A 146 38.19 2.41 -77.39
C TYR A 146 39.60 3.08 -77.44
N LEU A 147 40.34 3.03 -76.33
CA LEU A 147 41.73 3.55 -76.33
C LEU A 147 42.65 2.83 -77.32
N LEU A 148 42.41 1.54 -77.54
CA LEU A 148 43.14 0.72 -78.55
C LEU A 148 42.55 0.84 -79.97
N LYS A 149 41.56 1.76 -80.16
CA LYS A 149 40.87 1.99 -81.45
C LYS A 149 40.08 0.75 -82.02
N SER A 150 39.78 -0.23 -81.17
CA SER A 150 39.04 -1.48 -81.49
C SER A 150 37.53 -1.39 -81.28
N VAL A 151 37.04 -0.32 -80.61
CA VAL A 151 35.63 -0.11 -80.25
C VAL A 151 35.20 1.30 -80.68
N SER A 152 33.96 1.47 -81.20
CA SER A 152 33.44 2.77 -81.59
C SER A 152 33.03 3.64 -80.36
N LEU A 153 33.06 4.97 -80.58
CA LEU A 153 32.61 5.93 -79.54
C LEU A 153 31.14 5.70 -79.16
N ILE A 154 30.27 5.37 -80.12
CA ILE A 154 28.85 5.10 -79.85
C ILE A 154 28.68 3.89 -78.94
N THR A 155 29.42 2.79 -79.16
CA THR A 155 29.40 1.60 -78.30
C THR A 155 29.82 1.91 -76.87
N LEU A 156 30.86 2.72 -76.68
CA LEU A 156 31.32 3.16 -75.37
C LEU A 156 30.24 4.02 -74.69
N GLN A 157 29.65 4.98 -75.42
CA GLN A 157 28.57 5.83 -74.80
C GLN A 157 27.35 5.01 -74.44
N ASN A 158 26.91 4.06 -75.22
CA ASN A 158 25.82 3.16 -74.93
C ASN A 158 26.11 2.35 -73.63
N SER A 159 27.30 1.75 -73.53
CA SER A 159 27.70 1.01 -72.36
C SER A 159 27.75 1.88 -71.04
N GLN A 160 28.18 3.14 -71.25
CA GLN A 160 28.15 4.10 -70.11
C GLN A 160 26.71 4.40 -69.63
N GLN A 161 25.78 4.61 -70.62
CA GLN A 161 24.35 4.83 -70.32
C GLN A 161 23.71 3.62 -69.63
N GLU A 162 23.98 2.40 -70.14
CA GLU A 162 23.49 1.16 -69.50
C GLU A 162 24.02 0.96 -68.09
N THR A 163 25.31 1.24 -67.87
CA THR A 163 25.91 1.15 -66.52
C THR A 163 25.26 2.13 -65.55
N LYS A 164 25.02 3.40 -65.98
CA LYS A 164 24.33 4.38 -65.14
C LYS A 164 22.87 3.96 -64.84
N ALA A 165 22.15 3.47 -65.85
CA ALA A 165 20.80 2.97 -65.61
C ALA A 165 20.73 1.80 -64.63
N ALA A 166 21.69 0.87 -64.74
CA ALA A 166 21.78 -0.24 -63.75
C ALA A 166 22.15 0.25 -62.37
N GLN A 167 23.03 1.25 -62.25
CA GLN A 167 23.34 1.88 -60.96
C GLN A 167 22.09 2.46 -60.28
N TYR A 168 21.32 3.25 -61.03
CA TYR A 168 20.09 3.85 -60.48
C TYR A 168 19.04 2.82 -60.12
N ARG A 169 18.92 1.68 -60.83
CA ARG A 169 18.03 0.58 -60.43
C ARG A 169 18.48 -0.05 -59.13
N TRP A 170 19.76 -0.30 -58.96
CA TRP A 170 20.30 -0.83 -57.67
C TRP A 170 20.12 0.15 -56.52
N GLU A 171 20.42 1.44 -56.69
CA GLU A 171 20.16 2.47 -55.70
C GLU A 171 18.68 2.57 -55.29
N ALA A 172 17.76 2.48 -56.27
CA ALA A 172 16.32 2.46 -56.03
C ALA A 172 15.91 1.21 -55.20
N ALA A 173 16.50 0.04 -55.52
CA ALA A 173 16.25 -1.19 -54.78
C ALA A 173 16.79 -1.10 -53.35
N LEU A 174 17.94 -0.45 -53.10
CA LEU A 174 18.46 -0.18 -51.75
C LEU A 174 17.52 0.74 -50.94
N LYS A 175 17.00 1.79 -51.60
CA LYS A 175 16.02 2.68 -50.94
C LYS A 175 14.72 1.96 -50.58
N GLN A 176 14.29 1.01 -51.40
CA GLN A 176 13.13 0.18 -51.06
C GLN A 176 13.38 -0.68 -49.81
N LEU A 177 14.58 -1.26 -49.68
CA LEU A 177 14.94 -2.01 -48.45
C LEU A 177 14.91 -1.13 -47.20
N GLU A 178 15.36 0.11 -47.30
CA GLU A 178 15.31 1.06 -46.18
C GLU A 178 13.85 1.34 -45.79
N ILE A 179 12.95 1.52 -46.74
CA ILE A 179 11.52 1.68 -46.52
C ILE A 179 10.93 0.44 -45.83
N ASP A 180 11.24 -0.76 -46.33
CA ASP A 180 10.76 -2.02 -45.75
C ASP A 180 11.24 -2.19 -44.31
N GLN A 181 12.50 -1.85 -43.98
CA GLN A 181 13.02 -1.88 -42.61
C GLN A 181 12.26 -0.93 -41.68
N HIS A 182 11.94 0.28 -42.19
CA HIS A 182 11.14 1.22 -41.36
C HIS A 182 9.73 0.69 -41.15
N GLN A 183 9.12 0.00 -42.08
CA GLN A 183 7.80 -0.61 -41.93
C GLN A 183 7.83 -1.75 -40.94
N ILE A 184 8.85 -2.62 -40.96
CA ILE A 184 9.07 -3.68 -39.98
C ILE A 184 9.21 -3.06 -38.61
N LYS A 185 10.06 -2.04 -38.46
CA LYS A 185 10.27 -1.35 -37.17
C LYS A 185 9.00 -0.69 -36.61
N ALA A 186 8.19 -0.10 -37.48
CA ALA A 186 6.89 0.46 -37.12
C ALA A 186 5.93 -0.64 -36.59
N GLN A 187 5.90 -1.79 -37.28
CA GLN A 187 5.06 -2.93 -36.88
C GLN A 187 5.53 -3.59 -35.58
N GLU A 188 6.84 -3.71 -35.33
CA GLU A 188 7.38 -4.16 -34.04
C GLU A 188 6.94 -3.25 -32.87
N ASN A 189 6.96 -1.93 -33.10
CA ASN A 189 6.51 -0.97 -32.10
C ASN A 189 4.99 -1.10 -31.83
N GLU A 190 4.18 -1.38 -32.85
CA GLU A 190 2.75 -1.64 -32.68
C GLU A 190 2.51 -2.92 -31.90
N ILE A 191 3.22 -4.02 -32.17
CA ILE A 191 3.19 -5.26 -31.42
C ILE A 191 3.54 -5.00 -29.95
N LYS A 192 4.59 -4.21 -29.66
CA LYS A 192 4.97 -3.82 -28.31
C LYS A 192 3.86 -3.04 -27.60
N SER A 193 3.17 -2.16 -28.31
CA SER A 193 2.01 -1.42 -27.78
C SER A 193 0.85 -2.37 -27.44
N LEU A 194 0.54 -3.31 -28.32
CA LEU A 194 -0.50 -4.31 -28.12
C LEU A 194 -0.18 -5.25 -26.92
N HIS A 195 1.07 -5.66 -26.76
CA HIS A 195 1.52 -6.40 -25.58
C HIS A 195 1.27 -5.63 -24.27
N ALA A 196 1.56 -4.33 -24.24
CA ALA A 196 1.28 -3.50 -23.08
C ALA A 196 -0.23 -3.42 -22.77
N ARG A 197 -1.06 -3.23 -23.79
CA ARG A 197 -2.53 -3.23 -23.66
C ARG A 197 -3.07 -4.58 -23.20
N LEU A 198 -2.54 -5.69 -23.72
CA LEU A 198 -2.89 -7.04 -23.30
C LEU A 198 -2.56 -7.28 -21.82
N ASN A 199 -1.38 -6.86 -21.38
CA ASN A 199 -0.99 -6.97 -19.96
C ASN A 199 -1.92 -6.15 -19.07
N ASN A 200 -2.30 -4.94 -19.46
CA ASN A 200 -3.28 -4.14 -18.72
C ASN A 200 -4.65 -4.83 -18.64
N ALA A 201 -5.11 -5.46 -19.74
CA ALA A 201 -6.36 -6.21 -19.72
C ALA A 201 -6.29 -7.44 -18.82
N LYS A 202 -5.14 -8.13 -18.74
CA LYS A 202 -4.91 -9.22 -17.78
C LYS A 202 -5.02 -8.73 -16.34
N VAL A 203 -4.36 -7.63 -16.00
CA VAL A 203 -4.44 -7.02 -14.67
C VAL A 203 -5.88 -6.64 -14.33
N ASN A 204 -6.61 -6.02 -15.25
CA ASN A 204 -8.00 -5.65 -15.04
C ASN A 204 -8.90 -6.89 -14.80
N LEU A 205 -8.63 -7.99 -15.48
CA LEU A 205 -9.35 -9.26 -15.25
C LEU A 205 -8.99 -9.85 -13.88
N GLU A 206 -7.73 -9.84 -13.47
CA GLU A 206 -7.30 -10.30 -12.15
C GLU A 206 -7.94 -9.47 -11.04
N GLN A 207 -8.08 -8.16 -11.23
CA GLN A 207 -8.70 -7.24 -10.28
C GLN A 207 -10.21 -7.46 -10.09
N THR A 208 -10.86 -8.28 -10.93
CA THR A 208 -12.25 -8.69 -10.70
C THR A 208 -12.40 -9.64 -9.52
N ASP A 209 -11.35 -10.34 -9.12
CA ASP A 209 -11.29 -11.14 -7.90
C ASP A 209 -10.59 -10.33 -6.80
N VAL A 210 -11.29 -10.06 -5.72
CA VAL A 210 -10.73 -9.30 -4.60
C VAL A 210 -10.34 -10.25 -3.48
N TYR A 211 -9.11 -10.09 -2.98
CA TYR A 211 -8.50 -10.93 -1.97
C TYR A 211 -8.15 -10.14 -0.71
N ALA A 212 -8.14 -10.81 0.45
CA ALA A 212 -7.71 -10.24 1.71
C ALA A 212 -6.20 -9.89 1.67
N GLN A 213 -5.86 -8.66 1.99
CA GLN A 213 -4.46 -8.19 1.98
C GLN A 213 -3.70 -8.48 3.28
N SER A 214 -4.42 -8.78 4.37
CA SER A 214 -3.89 -9.17 5.68
C SER A 214 -4.81 -10.20 6.33
N ASN A 215 -4.33 -10.81 7.42
CA ASN A 215 -5.21 -11.55 8.31
C ASN A 215 -6.13 -10.57 9.03
N GLY A 216 -7.37 -10.95 9.28
CA GLY A 216 -8.29 -10.04 9.94
C GLY A 216 -9.71 -10.54 10.03
N ILE A 217 -10.59 -9.67 10.51
CA ILE A 217 -12.02 -9.93 10.67
C ILE A 217 -12.80 -8.97 9.75
N ILE A 218 -13.75 -9.53 9.01
CA ILE A 218 -14.64 -8.76 8.14
C ILE A 218 -15.69 -8.04 9.00
N GLN A 219 -15.84 -6.73 8.79
CA GLN A 219 -16.85 -5.92 9.45
C GLN A 219 -17.56 -4.98 8.47
N ASN A 220 -18.79 -4.63 8.81
CA ASN A 220 -19.66 -3.73 8.01
C ASN A 220 -19.97 -4.25 6.59
N LEU A 221 -20.10 -5.57 6.45
CA LEU A 221 -20.48 -6.19 5.19
C LEU A 221 -22.02 -6.26 5.12
N PHE A 222 -22.64 -5.32 4.37
CA PHE A 222 -24.09 -5.15 4.26
C PHE A 222 -24.59 -5.15 2.81
N PHE A 223 -23.92 -5.85 1.92
CA PHE A 223 -24.33 -5.99 0.52
C PHE A 223 -24.46 -7.47 0.14
N SER A 224 -25.05 -7.73 -1.02
CA SER A 224 -25.33 -9.07 -1.53
C SER A 224 -24.86 -9.24 -2.98
N ILE A 225 -24.92 -10.46 -3.48
CA ILE A 225 -24.74 -10.75 -4.91
C ILE A 225 -25.75 -9.92 -5.72
N GLY A 226 -25.28 -9.32 -6.83
CA GLY A 226 -26.03 -8.41 -7.68
C GLY A 226 -25.83 -6.93 -7.35
N THR A 227 -25.20 -6.58 -6.22
CA THR A 227 -24.89 -5.18 -5.89
C THR A 227 -23.93 -4.56 -6.90
N PRO A 228 -24.25 -3.39 -7.50
CA PRO A 228 -23.33 -2.68 -8.38
C PRO A 228 -22.20 -2.06 -7.57
N VAL A 229 -20.97 -2.11 -8.13
CA VAL A 229 -19.76 -1.59 -7.51
C VAL A 229 -18.92 -0.80 -8.49
N ASN A 230 -18.26 0.24 -7.98
CA ASN A 230 -17.35 1.06 -8.74
C ASN A 230 -15.91 0.95 -8.18
N ILE A 231 -14.93 1.20 -9.03
CA ILE A 231 -13.52 1.23 -8.63
C ILE A 231 -13.32 2.21 -7.46
N ASN A 232 -12.54 1.77 -6.46
CA ASN A 232 -12.18 2.53 -5.25
C ASN A 232 -13.36 2.89 -4.33
N GLN A 233 -14.55 2.35 -4.57
CA GLN A 233 -15.67 2.50 -3.65
C GLN A 233 -15.50 1.54 -2.47
N PRO A 234 -15.35 2.02 -1.22
CA PRO A 234 -15.28 1.14 -0.05
C PRO A 234 -16.59 0.37 0.12
N LEU A 235 -16.51 -0.93 0.30
CA LEU A 235 -17.66 -1.81 0.45
C LEU A 235 -17.82 -2.30 1.89
N PHE A 236 -16.73 -2.64 2.54
CA PHE A 236 -16.67 -3.11 3.92
C PHE A 236 -15.27 -2.90 4.50
N SER A 237 -15.07 -3.26 5.76
CA SER A 237 -13.82 -3.08 6.47
C SER A 237 -13.18 -4.42 6.83
N LEU A 238 -11.87 -4.51 6.67
CA LEU A 238 -11.03 -5.58 7.19
C LEU A 238 -10.27 -5.04 8.40
N VAL A 239 -10.59 -5.55 9.59
CA VAL A 239 -9.90 -5.22 10.83
C VAL A 239 -8.74 -6.19 11.02
N ASP A 240 -7.52 -5.69 10.97
CA ASP A 240 -6.29 -6.47 11.14
C ASP A 240 -6.24 -7.07 12.55
N THR A 241 -5.92 -8.37 12.66
CA THR A 241 -5.82 -9.08 13.94
C THR A 241 -4.38 -9.33 14.38
N ASP A 242 -3.39 -9.08 13.51
CA ASP A 242 -1.99 -9.39 13.80
C ASP A 242 -1.35 -8.31 14.69
N ASN A 243 -1.83 -7.06 14.58
CA ASN A 243 -1.29 -5.93 15.32
C ASN A 243 -2.40 -5.20 16.09
N ILE A 244 -2.44 -5.45 17.40
CA ILE A 244 -3.38 -4.80 18.31
C ILE A 244 -2.62 -3.76 19.11
N TYR A 245 -3.10 -2.53 19.10
CA TYR A 245 -2.54 -1.43 19.86
C TYR A 245 -3.56 -0.86 20.83
N ILE A 246 -3.06 -0.20 21.87
CA ILE A 246 -3.87 0.67 22.74
C ILE A 246 -3.41 2.10 22.49
N GLN A 247 -4.32 2.97 22.12
CA GLN A 247 -4.11 4.41 22.17
C GLN A 247 -4.55 4.89 23.54
N ALA A 248 -3.60 5.39 24.33
CA ALA A 248 -3.85 5.91 25.65
C ALA A 248 -3.52 7.41 25.69
N ASN A 249 -4.50 8.23 26.06
CA ASN A 249 -4.35 9.69 26.09
C ASN A 249 -3.95 10.12 27.49
N PHE A 250 -2.66 10.47 27.68
CA PHE A 250 -2.10 10.97 28.94
C PHE A 250 -2.02 12.48 28.93
N ASN A 251 -2.02 13.10 30.12
CA ASN A 251 -1.69 14.51 30.22
C ASN A 251 -0.20 14.74 29.89
N GLU A 252 0.14 15.86 29.29
CA GLU A 252 1.54 16.21 28.97
C GLU A 252 2.44 16.22 30.20
N THR A 253 1.89 16.57 31.37
CA THR A 253 2.59 16.57 32.66
C THR A 253 3.06 15.19 33.12
N ASP A 254 2.37 14.15 32.70
CA ASP A 254 2.59 12.78 33.18
C ASP A 254 3.65 12.05 32.32
N LEU A 255 4.02 12.62 31.15
CA LEU A 255 4.88 11.97 30.16
C LEU A 255 6.36 12.32 30.28
N GLY A 256 6.75 13.19 31.20
CA GLY A 256 8.13 13.71 31.29
C GLY A 256 9.22 12.63 31.42
N GLN A 257 8.94 11.52 32.09
CA GLN A 257 9.88 10.41 32.32
C GLN A 257 9.62 9.19 31.40
N VAL A 258 8.54 9.22 30.62
CA VAL A 258 8.14 8.11 29.75
C VAL A 258 9.04 8.06 28.53
N ARG A 259 9.47 6.87 28.12
CA ARG A 259 10.33 6.63 26.96
C ARG A 259 9.81 5.44 26.15
N LYS A 260 10.23 5.35 24.89
CA LYS A 260 10.03 4.16 24.07
C LYS A 260 10.53 2.91 24.82
N GLY A 261 9.71 1.85 24.84
CA GLY A 261 10.02 0.61 25.55
C GLY A 261 9.60 0.59 27.03
N SER A 262 9.11 1.71 27.58
CA SER A 262 8.53 1.70 28.94
C SER A 262 7.42 0.66 29.03
N LYS A 263 7.40 -0.12 30.10
CA LYS A 263 6.42 -1.19 30.35
C LYS A 263 5.10 -0.60 30.80
N VAL A 264 4.02 -1.18 30.30
CA VAL A 264 2.67 -0.69 30.53
C VAL A 264 1.77 -1.82 31.00
N LEU A 265 0.94 -1.55 32.00
CA LEU A 265 -0.14 -2.43 32.45
C LEU A 265 -1.46 -1.92 31.89
N ILE A 266 -2.24 -2.83 31.29
CA ILE A 266 -3.48 -2.52 30.60
C ILE A 266 -4.61 -3.34 31.22
N PHE A 267 -5.65 -2.67 31.67
CA PHE A 267 -6.85 -3.27 32.25
C PHE A 267 -8.07 -2.95 31.39
N PRO A 268 -8.42 -3.80 30.40
CA PRO A 268 -9.60 -3.58 29.58
C PRO A 268 -10.85 -3.58 30.45
N ARG A 269 -11.73 -2.59 30.27
CA ARG A 269 -12.96 -2.50 31.07
C ARG A 269 -13.88 -3.70 30.86
N MET A 270 -13.85 -4.29 29.65
CA MET A 270 -14.60 -5.52 29.33
C MET A 270 -14.18 -6.72 30.20
N TYR A 271 -12.92 -6.76 30.64
CA TYR A 271 -12.34 -7.88 31.41
C TYR A 271 -11.83 -7.45 32.77
N LEU A 272 -12.39 -6.37 33.34
CA LEU A 272 -11.95 -5.81 34.60
C LEU A 272 -12.00 -6.87 35.72
N GLY A 273 -10.88 -7.03 36.45
CA GLY A 273 -10.72 -8.04 37.49
C GLY A 273 -10.52 -9.48 36.99
N ARG A 274 -10.56 -9.74 35.69
CA ARG A 274 -10.38 -11.08 35.14
C ARG A 274 -9.05 -11.24 34.37
N LYS A 275 -8.66 -10.23 33.62
CA LYS A 275 -7.44 -10.26 32.79
C LYS A 275 -6.76 -8.90 32.74
N MET A 276 -5.47 -8.91 32.92
CA MET A 276 -4.57 -7.78 32.74
C MET A 276 -3.63 -8.13 31.60
N PHE A 277 -3.35 -7.14 30.74
CA PHE A 277 -2.41 -7.27 29.65
C PHE A 277 -1.17 -6.44 29.91
N HIS A 278 -0.07 -6.86 29.28
CA HIS A 278 1.19 -6.13 29.28
C HIS A 278 1.41 -5.51 27.92
N GLY A 279 1.99 -4.32 27.92
CA GLY A 279 2.35 -3.64 26.70
C GLY A 279 3.67 -2.89 26.85
N VAL A 280 4.15 -2.40 25.73
CA VAL A 280 5.31 -1.51 25.65
C VAL A 280 4.97 -0.30 24.79
N ILE A 281 5.53 0.84 25.16
CA ILE A 281 5.39 2.07 24.40
C ILE A 281 6.18 1.94 23.11
N ASP A 282 5.52 2.19 21.98
CA ASP A 282 6.08 1.93 20.64
C ASP A 282 6.91 3.11 20.12
N SER A 283 6.64 4.35 20.56
CA SER A 283 7.31 5.58 20.09
C SER A 283 7.47 6.60 21.21
N ASP A 284 8.53 7.41 21.12
CA ASP A 284 8.77 8.58 21.98
C ASP A 284 8.16 9.88 21.42
N TYR A 285 7.62 9.83 20.19
CA TYR A 285 7.03 10.98 19.52
C TYR A 285 5.52 10.96 19.64
N TRP A 286 5.00 11.82 20.51
CA TRP A 286 3.57 12.00 20.69
C TRP A 286 3.20 13.39 20.20
N SER A 287 2.21 13.47 19.31
CA SER A 287 1.71 14.73 18.80
C SER A 287 0.19 14.78 18.87
N ALA A 288 -0.31 15.89 19.36
CA ALA A 288 -1.72 16.21 19.31
C ALA A 288 -1.89 17.59 18.72
N ASN A 289 -2.91 17.76 17.89
CA ASN A 289 -3.18 19.08 17.32
C ASN A 289 -3.93 19.92 18.36
N ARG A 290 -3.31 20.99 18.82
CA ARG A 290 -3.91 21.97 19.74
C ARG A 290 -4.63 23.10 18.99
N GLN A 291 -4.33 23.27 17.73
CA GLN A 291 -4.83 24.36 16.92
C GLN A 291 -5.53 23.82 15.67
N LEU A 292 -6.66 24.42 15.32
CA LEU A 292 -7.27 24.21 14.01
C LEU A 292 -6.38 24.90 12.97
N VAL A 293 -5.67 24.12 12.17
CA VAL A 293 -4.93 24.63 11.02
C VAL A 293 -5.96 25.00 9.95
N ASP A 294 -5.97 26.24 9.52
CA ASP A 294 -6.75 26.64 8.35
C ASP A 294 -6.14 25.96 7.12
N ASN A 295 -6.85 24.96 6.57
CA ASN A 295 -6.42 24.21 5.41
C ASN A 295 -6.25 25.06 4.13
N ARG A 296 -6.72 26.32 4.13
CA ARG A 296 -6.61 27.23 2.98
C ARG A 296 -5.31 28.03 2.98
N THR A 297 -4.83 28.45 4.14
CA THR A 297 -3.66 29.33 4.25
C THR A 297 -2.42 28.63 4.79
N GLN A 298 -2.55 27.42 5.36
CA GLN A 298 -1.49 26.69 6.09
C GLN A 298 -0.82 27.50 7.22
N LEU A 299 -1.41 28.63 7.60
CA LEU A 299 -0.96 29.43 8.72
C LEU A 299 -1.58 28.93 10.02
N GLN A 300 -0.80 28.90 11.08
CA GLN A 300 -1.28 28.53 12.41
C GLN A 300 -2.28 29.57 12.90
N ASN A 301 -3.49 29.15 13.17
CA ASN A 301 -4.49 30.00 13.80
C ASN A 301 -4.29 29.95 15.32
N VAL A 302 -3.75 31.01 15.89
CA VAL A 302 -3.58 31.15 17.35
C VAL A 302 -4.92 31.59 17.92
N ILE A 303 -5.70 30.65 18.47
CA ILE A 303 -6.92 30.99 19.20
C ILE A 303 -6.50 31.67 20.50
N ASN A 304 -6.93 32.89 20.68
CA ASN A 304 -6.74 33.65 21.92
C ASN A 304 -7.70 33.07 22.97
N GLU A 305 -7.24 32.00 23.69
CA GLU A 305 -8.02 31.39 24.74
C GLU A 305 -8.01 32.27 25.98
N ASN A 306 -9.10 33.01 26.24
CA ASN A 306 -9.38 33.64 27.52
C ASN A 306 -9.73 32.64 28.60
N GLN A 307 -8.92 31.58 28.73
CA GLN A 307 -9.06 30.59 29.80
C GLN A 307 -8.19 30.96 30.97
N TRP A 308 -8.81 31.18 32.09
CA TRP A 308 -8.14 31.55 33.35
C TRP A 308 -7.16 30.50 33.86
N ILE A 309 -7.36 29.24 33.47
CA ILE A 309 -6.48 28.11 33.76
C ILE A 309 -6.24 27.33 32.47
N LEU A 310 -4.98 27.24 32.05
CA LEU A 310 -4.59 26.41 30.91
C LEU A 310 -4.64 24.94 31.35
N LEU A 311 -5.60 24.20 30.83
CA LEU A 311 -5.69 22.76 31.07
C LEU A 311 -4.55 22.05 30.33
N PRO A 312 -3.87 21.06 30.98
CA PRO A 312 -2.85 20.25 30.33
C PRO A 312 -3.42 19.55 29.10
N GLN A 313 -2.69 19.59 28.00
CA GLN A 313 -3.08 18.87 26.79
C GLN A 313 -2.93 17.37 26.98
N ARG A 314 -3.84 16.58 26.39
CA ARG A 314 -3.68 15.13 26.33
C ARG A 314 -2.93 14.75 25.05
N LEU A 315 -1.91 13.92 25.22
CA LEU A 315 -1.10 13.38 24.15
C LEU A 315 -1.41 11.89 23.94
N PRO A 316 -1.66 11.44 22.70
CA PRO A 316 -1.95 10.03 22.40
C PRO A 316 -0.65 9.22 22.43
N VAL A 317 -0.55 8.29 23.35
CA VAL A 317 0.55 7.32 23.44
C VAL A 317 0.09 6.01 22.85
N ILE A 318 0.84 5.49 21.88
CA ILE A 318 0.56 4.20 21.23
C ILE A 318 1.34 3.11 21.98
N ILE A 319 0.60 2.12 22.43
CA ILE A 319 1.10 1.00 23.22
C ILE A 319 0.87 -0.28 22.46
N ARG A 320 1.91 -1.03 22.18
CA ARG A 320 1.83 -2.35 21.57
C ARG A 320 1.67 -3.40 22.65
N ILE A 321 0.70 -4.28 22.50
CA ILE A 321 0.42 -5.39 23.41
C ILE A 321 1.47 -6.48 23.18
N THR A 322 2.02 -7.01 24.27
CA THR A 322 3.08 -8.04 24.22
C THR A 322 2.59 -9.44 24.57
N ASP A 323 1.42 -9.56 25.20
CA ASP A 323 0.84 -10.83 25.66
C ASP A 323 -0.63 -11.00 25.19
N PRO A 324 -0.91 -11.01 23.86
CA PRO A 324 -2.26 -11.22 23.37
C PRO A 324 -2.78 -12.61 23.82
N ASP A 325 -4.05 -12.65 24.26
CA ASP A 325 -4.67 -13.88 24.78
C ASP A 325 -5.94 -14.19 23.97
N PRO A 326 -5.98 -15.32 23.24
CA PRO A 326 -7.15 -15.70 22.43
C PRO A 326 -8.45 -15.88 23.24
N ASN A 327 -8.35 -16.21 24.54
CA ASN A 327 -9.53 -16.37 25.41
C ASN A 327 -10.14 -15.02 25.84
N TYR A 328 -9.37 -13.92 25.68
CA TYR A 328 -9.78 -12.56 26.03
C TYR A 328 -9.54 -11.62 24.83
N PRO A 329 -10.24 -11.80 23.71
CA PRO A 329 -10.00 -11.03 22.50
C PRO A 329 -10.29 -9.55 22.71
N LEU A 330 -9.31 -8.71 22.39
CA LEU A 330 -9.45 -7.25 22.45
C LEU A 330 -10.19 -6.76 21.20
N ARG A 331 -11.32 -6.10 21.41
CA ARG A 331 -12.16 -5.60 20.34
C ARG A 331 -11.89 -4.12 20.07
N LEU A 332 -11.82 -3.74 18.81
CA LEU A 332 -11.64 -2.36 18.38
C LEU A 332 -12.63 -1.42 19.09
N GLY A 333 -12.14 -0.29 19.60
CA GLY A 333 -12.93 0.73 20.27
C GLY A 333 -13.26 0.43 21.73
N THR A 334 -12.93 -0.76 22.28
CA THR A 334 -13.13 -1.02 23.70
C THR A 334 -12.19 -0.20 24.58
N SER A 335 -12.69 0.34 25.67
CA SER A 335 -11.94 1.18 26.60
C SER A 335 -11.12 0.36 27.59
N ALA A 336 -10.02 0.95 28.05
CA ALA A 336 -9.13 0.35 29.04
C ALA A 336 -8.63 1.39 30.04
N TYR A 337 -8.21 0.92 31.21
CA TYR A 337 -7.36 1.66 32.12
C TYR A 337 -5.90 1.33 31.81
N VAL A 338 -5.07 2.35 31.74
CA VAL A 338 -3.66 2.17 31.39
C VAL A 338 -2.76 2.81 32.40
N TYR A 339 -1.71 2.09 32.78
CA TYR A 339 -0.76 2.45 33.79
C TYR A 339 0.67 2.24 33.26
N ILE A 340 1.48 3.29 33.25
CA ILE A 340 2.87 3.20 32.78
C ILE A 340 3.77 2.95 34.00
N LYS A 341 4.59 1.92 33.93
CA LYS A 341 5.64 1.67 34.90
C LYS A 341 6.90 2.44 34.46
N VAL A 342 7.14 3.53 35.12
CA VAL A 342 8.35 4.35 34.97
C VAL A 342 9.50 3.75 35.73
#